data_05231b8713e29541b2d31f1348299ca2
#
_entry.id   05231b8713e29541b2d31f1348299ca2
#
_cell.length_a   1.000
_cell.length_b   1.000
_cell.length_c   1.000
_cell.angle_alpha   90.00
_cell.angle_beta   90.00
_cell.angle_gamma   90.00
#
_symmetry.space_group_name_H-M   'P 1'
#
loop_
_entity.id
_entity.type
_entity.pdbx_description
1 polymer ?
#
loop_
_entity_poly.entity_id
_entity_poly.type
_entity_poly.pdbx_seq_one_letter_code
_entity_poly.pdbx_strand_id
1 'polypeptide(L)'
;MKRFSLRSSAVLSAALSLVIVGAAWADTGAGAYLAGRQAMRGSDYAAASGYYARALASDRTNPALLEATAQSFLAIGQVKRALPMAMILEKEGVRSQIAHIVVAANLINDEKYDDLLARDSDTDGIGPLVDGLLTAWAHIGSGDVSEGLTAFDTLADSGGLRGFALYHKAMALAFMGDFESAEAIFADPASGGVMMTRRGAMARAEILSQLQRNAAALAMLHDA
;
A
#
# COMPACT_ATOMS: atom_id res chain seq x y z
N MET A 1 -2.55 80.01 19.31
CA MET A 1 -2.79 79.11 18.19
C MET A 1 -1.61 78.12 18.13
N LYS A 2 -1.78 76.89 18.59
CA LYS A 2 -0.74 75.84 18.59
C LYS A 2 -0.97 74.87 17.44
N ARG A 3 -0.01 74.84 16.48
CA ARG A 3 0.00 73.80 15.40
C ARG A 3 0.50 72.48 15.97
N PHE A 4 -0.37 71.50 16.08
CA PHE A 4 0.01 70.14 16.37
C PHE A 4 0.53 69.44 15.08
N SER A 5 1.71 68.83 15.19
CA SER A 5 2.40 68.24 14.05
C SER A 5 1.90 66.82 13.77
N LEU A 6 1.43 66.60 12.56
CA LEU A 6 0.97 65.29 11.98
C LEU A 6 2.12 64.30 11.65
N ARG A 7 3.31 64.45 12.25
CA ARG A 7 4.47 63.64 11.86
C ARG A 7 4.69 62.35 12.67
N SER A 8 3.98 62.20 13.79
CA SER A 8 4.22 61.03 14.66
C SER A 8 3.37 59.78 14.35
N SER A 9 2.27 59.93 13.57
CA SER A 9 1.37 58.78 13.28
C SER A 9 1.83 57.90 12.13
N ALA A 10 2.63 58.42 11.21
CA ALA A 10 3.08 57.70 10.03
C ALA A 10 4.20 56.66 10.36
N VAL A 11 5.01 56.91 11.39
CA VAL A 11 6.12 56.06 11.77
C VAL A 11 5.64 54.79 12.53
N LEU A 12 4.55 54.91 13.32
CA LEU A 12 3.99 53.76 14.04
C LEU A 12 3.28 52.79 13.12
N SER A 13 2.64 53.25 12.04
CA SER A 13 1.98 52.36 11.07
C SER A 13 2.95 51.58 10.21
N ALA A 14 4.11 52.11 9.88
CA ALA A 14 5.15 51.44 9.12
C ALA A 14 5.86 50.33 9.93
N ALA A 15 6.04 50.53 11.25
CA ALA A 15 6.66 49.51 12.13
C ALA A 15 5.76 48.32 12.34
N LEU A 16 4.43 48.50 12.41
CA LEU A 16 3.49 47.38 12.60
C LEU A 16 3.33 46.54 11.34
N SER A 17 3.50 47.10 10.14
CA SER A 17 3.43 46.38 8.87
C SER A 17 4.64 45.48 8.63
N LEU A 18 5.82 45.80 9.15
CA LEU A 18 7.02 44.96 8.98
C LEU A 18 7.00 43.71 9.86
N VAL A 19 6.30 43.73 11.00
CA VAL A 19 6.25 42.56 11.93
C VAL A 19 5.32 41.46 11.35
N ILE A 20 4.32 41.80 10.56
CA ILE A 20 3.38 40.82 9.99
C ILE A 20 4.01 40.05 8.79
N VAL A 21 4.92 40.68 8.05
CA VAL A 21 5.61 40.03 6.92
C VAL A 21 6.64 38.99 7.39
N GLY A 22 7.26 39.20 8.58
CA GLY A 22 8.23 38.25 9.13
C GLY A 22 7.60 36.93 9.65
N ALA A 23 6.34 36.96 10.09
CA ALA A 23 5.65 35.78 10.60
C ALA A 23 5.11 34.84 9.50
N ALA A 24 4.94 35.34 8.27
CA ALA A 24 4.41 34.54 7.17
C ALA A 24 5.43 33.57 6.54
N TRP A 25 6.71 33.70 6.86
CA TRP A 25 7.78 32.85 6.32
C TRP A 25 8.23 31.72 7.26
N ALA A 26 7.74 31.71 8.49
CA ALA A 26 8.23 30.78 9.53
C ALA A 26 7.51 29.44 9.55
N ASP A 27 6.43 29.21 8.78
CA ASP A 27 5.62 27.99 8.91
C ASP A 27 5.15 27.41 7.57
N THR A 28 6.09 27.29 6.62
CA THR A 28 5.78 26.60 5.34
C THR A 28 5.54 25.09 5.53
N GLY A 29 6.09 24.49 6.60
CA GLY A 29 5.94 23.08 6.93
C GLY A 29 4.54 22.74 7.47
N ALA A 30 4.04 23.50 8.44
CA ALA A 30 2.73 23.22 9.05
C ALA A 30 1.57 23.47 8.08
N GLY A 31 1.63 24.56 7.30
CA GLY A 31 0.63 24.83 6.25
C GLY A 31 0.61 23.74 5.19
N ALA A 32 1.78 23.29 4.73
CA ALA A 32 1.90 22.18 3.80
C ALA A 32 1.38 20.87 4.40
N TYR A 33 1.69 20.58 5.65
CA TYR A 33 1.16 19.41 6.37
C TYR A 33 -0.37 19.41 6.43
N LEU A 34 -0.99 20.53 6.84
CA LEU A 34 -2.44 20.64 6.91
C LEU A 34 -3.11 20.48 5.54
N ALA A 35 -2.53 21.08 4.50
CA ALA A 35 -3.00 20.92 3.13
C ALA A 35 -2.89 19.45 2.65
N GLY A 36 -1.79 18.77 3.00
CA GLY A 36 -1.62 17.34 2.72
C GLY A 36 -2.67 16.47 3.42
N ARG A 37 -2.95 16.74 4.69
CA ARG A 37 -4.03 16.05 5.43
C ARG A 37 -5.41 16.26 4.80
N GLN A 38 -5.69 17.48 4.36
CA GLN A 38 -6.97 17.76 3.71
C GLN A 38 -7.09 17.04 2.36
N ALA A 39 -6.04 17.06 1.53
CA ALA A 39 -5.98 16.34 0.28
C ALA A 39 -6.15 14.82 0.48
N MET A 40 -5.48 14.26 1.51
CA MET A 40 -5.60 12.84 1.89
C MET A 40 -7.03 12.44 2.24
N ARG A 41 -7.74 13.27 3.03
CA ARG A 41 -9.15 13.06 3.38
C ARG A 41 -10.07 13.13 2.16
N GLY A 42 -9.75 13.96 1.20
CA GLY A 42 -10.45 14.08 -0.09
C GLY A 42 -10.05 13.02 -1.11
N SER A 43 -9.20 12.04 -0.74
CA SER A 43 -8.61 11.04 -1.64
C SER A 43 -7.82 11.64 -2.82
N ASP A 44 -7.41 12.89 -2.72
CA ASP A 44 -6.50 13.53 -3.68
C ASP A 44 -5.04 13.21 -3.30
N TYR A 45 -4.66 11.96 -3.53
CA TYR A 45 -3.34 11.46 -3.16
C TYR A 45 -2.21 12.12 -3.96
N ALA A 46 -2.50 12.59 -5.17
CA ALA A 46 -1.53 13.32 -5.99
C ALA A 46 -1.18 14.68 -5.36
N ALA A 47 -2.19 15.47 -4.98
CA ALA A 47 -1.97 16.71 -4.25
C ALA A 47 -1.35 16.47 -2.88
N ALA A 48 -1.81 15.43 -2.15
CA ALA A 48 -1.27 15.05 -0.84
C ALA A 48 0.24 14.77 -0.91
N SER A 49 0.69 14.02 -1.92
CA SER A 49 2.12 13.69 -2.08
C SER A 49 2.99 14.95 -2.26
N GLY A 50 2.51 15.95 -3.02
CA GLY A 50 3.20 17.21 -3.20
C GLY A 50 3.24 18.08 -1.93
N TYR A 51 2.14 18.09 -1.18
CA TYR A 51 2.07 18.84 0.08
C TYR A 51 2.94 18.21 1.17
N TYR A 52 2.86 16.89 1.37
CA TYR A 52 3.67 16.21 2.37
C TYR A 52 5.17 16.25 2.02
N ALA A 53 5.54 16.14 0.76
CA ALA A 53 6.94 16.31 0.34
C ALA A 53 7.49 17.71 0.69
N ARG A 54 6.67 18.77 0.58
CA ARG A 54 7.06 20.13 1.02
C ARG A 54 7.17 20.22 2.54
N ALA A 55 6.24 19.62 3.28
CA ALA A 55 6.33 19.58 4.74
C ALA A 55 7.58 18.82 5.19
N LEU A 56 7.87 17.67 4.58
CA LEU A 56 9.04 16.85 4.88
C LEU A 56 10.36 17.59 4.59
N ALA A 57 10.39 18.51 3.62
CA ALA A 57 11.59 19.30 3.34
C ALA A 57 12.02 20.18 4.52
N SER A 58 11.09 20.59 5.40
CA SER A 58 11.37 21.39 6.61
C SER A 58 11.73 20.52 7.82
N ASP A 59 11.33 19.23 7.85
CA ASP A 59 11.62 18.29 8.93
C ASP A 59 11.81 16.88 8.34
N ARG A 60 13.01 16.60 7.85
CA ARG A 60 13.34 15.45 7.01
C ARG A 60 13.36 14.10 7.73
N THR A 61 13.41 14.12 9.05
CA THR A 61 13.49 12.90 9.88
C THR A 61 12.23 12.65 10.67
N ASN A 62 11.21 13.47 10.50
CA ASN A 62 9.94 13.32 11.19
C ASN A 62 9.21 12.04 10.73
N PRO A 63 9.03 11.04 11.62
CA PRO A 63 8.46 9.76 11.21
C PRO A 63 7.04 9.89 10.63
N ALA A 64 6.22 10.77 11.21
CA ALA A 64 4.85 10.97 10.74
C ALA A 64 4.81 11.61 9.33
N LEU A 65 5.74 12.51 9.02
CA LEU A 65 5.86 13.10 7.69
C LEU A 65 6.44 12.11 6.68
N LEU A 66 7.43 11.31 7.09
CA LEU A 66 7.98 10.24 6.26
C LEU A 66 6.88 9.24 5.87
N GLU A 67 6.12 8.75 6.86
CA GLU A 67 5.04 7.80 6.63
C GLU A 67 3.91 8.38 5.76
N ALA A 68 3.42 9.59 6.04
CA ALA A 68 2.38 10.24 5.25
C ALA A 68 2.83 10.51 3.81
N THR A 69 4.11 10.88 3.60
CA THR A 69 4.68 11.07 2.27
C THR A 69 4.78 9.74 1.52
N ALA A 70 5.31 8.69 2.17
CA ALA A 70 5.39 7.34 1.61
C ALA A 70 4.00 6.81 1.23
N GLN A 71 3.03 6.93 2.12
CA GLN A 71 1.65 6.50 1.89
C GLN A 71 1.02 7.20 0.69
N SER A 72 1.20 8.53 0.56
CA SER A 72 0.61 9.27 -0.55
C SER A 72 1.25 8.91 -1.90
N PHE A 73 2.57 8.66 -1.95
CA PHE A 73 3.22 8.14 -3.16
C PHE A 73 2.79 6.70 -3.49
N LEU A 74 2.66 5.85 -2.47
CA LEU A 74 2.17 4.48 -2.65
C LEU A 74 0.76 4.47 -3.23
N ALA A 75 -0.14 5.32 -2.72
CA ALA A 75 -1.53 5.41 -3.16
C ALA A 75 -1.69 5.80 -4.65
N ILE A 76 -0.69 6.48 -5.23
CA ILE A 76 -0.65 6.81 -6.68
C ILE A 76 0.30 5.90 -7.47
N GLY A 77 0.71 4.76 -6.91
CA GLY A 77 1.55 3.77 -7.58
C GLY A 77 3.02 4.17 -7.75
N GLN A 78 3.47 5.24 -7.11
CA GLN A 78 4.85 5.74 -7.24
C GLN A 78 5.78 5.11 -6.18
N VAL A 79 5.87 3.77 -6.18
CA VAL A 79 6.63 2.98 -5.19
C VAL A 79 8.08 3.45 -5.08
N LYS A 80 8.77 3.67 -6.22
CA LYS A 80 10.17 4.12 -6.23
C LYS A 80 10.37 5.49 -5.55
N ARG A 81 9.35 6.35 -5.56
CA ARG A 81 9.40 7.63 -4.85
C ARG A 81 9.09 7.49 -3.35
N ALA A 82 8.27 6.51 -2.97
CA ALA A 82 7.98 6.19 -1.57
C ALA A 82 9.19 5.51 -0.88
N LEU A 83 9.98 4.75 -1.61
CA LEU A 83 11.05 3.89 -1.08
C LEU A 83 12.06 4.61 -0.18
N PRO A 84 12.61 5.80 -0.50
CA PRO A 84 13.56 6.47 0.37
C PRO A 84 13.00 6.78 1.77
N MET A 85 11.72 7.15 1.87
CA MET A 85 11.05 7.40 3.15
C MET A 85 10.86 6.12 3.95
N ALA A 86 10.44 5.04 3.27
CA ALA A 86 10.28 3.73 3.89
C ALA A 86 11.60 3.20 4.46
N MET A 87 12.69 3.31 3.70
CA MET A 87 14.04 2.91 4.15
C MET A 87 14.54 3.70 5.35
N ILE A 88 14.22 5.01 5.44
CA ILE A 88 14.57 5.81 6.63
C ILE A 88 13.78 5.29 7.83
N LEU A 89 12.47 5.04 7.70
CA LEU A 89 11.64 4.52 8.79
C LEU A 89 12.16 3.17 9.30
N GLU A 90 12.47 2.23 8.41
CA GLU A 90 13.02 0.93 8.80
C GLU A 90 14.40 1.08 9.49
N LYS A 91 15.29 1.88 8.93
CA LYS A 91 16.63 2.14 9.51
C LYS A 91 16.56 2.73 10.90
N GLU A 92 15.62 3.62 11.15
CA GLU A 92 15.41 4.23 12.48
C GLU A 92 14.59 3.33 13.43
N GLY A 93 14.25 2.11 13.03
CA GLY A 93 13.49 1.15 13.83
C GLY A 93 12.03 1.58 14.09
N VAL A 94 11.49 2.45 13.25
CA VAL A 94 10.09 2.88 13.35
C VAL A 94 9.21 1.80 12.74
N ARG A 95 8.37 1.16 13.54
CA ARG A 95 7.37 0.21 13.03
C ARG A 95 6.33 0.96 12.19
N SER A 96 6.39 0.77 10.89
CA SER A 96 5.46 1.37 9.93
C SER A 96 5.01 0.32 8.92
N GLN A 97 3.74 -0.05 9.00
CA GLN A 97 3.13 -0.97 8.02
C GLN A 97 3.25 -0.42 6.58
N ILE A 98 3.17 0.91 6.42
CA ILE A 98 3.35 1.57 5.12
C ILE A 98 4.78 1.37 4.60
N ALA A 99 5.79 1.50 5.46
CA ALA A 99 7.18 1.27 5.07
C ALA A 99 7.37 -0.17 4.59
N HIS A 100 6.86 -1.15 5.34
CA HIS A 100 6.96 -2.56 4.98
C HIS A 100 6.26 -2.88 3.65
N ILE A 101 5.07 -2.32 3.40
CA ILE A 101 4.36 -2.46 2.10
C ILE A 101 5.20 -1.86 0.96
N VAL A 102 5.78 -0.68 1.16
CA VAL A 102 6.58 0.00 0.11
C VAL A 102 7.83 -0.81 -0.23
N VAL A 103 8.55 -1.29 0.78
CA VAL A 103 9.76 -2.10 0.57
C VAL A 103 9.42 -3.42 -0.12
N ALA A 104 8.39 -4.15 0.36
CA ALA A 104 7.93 -5.38 -0.26
C ALA A 104 7.50 -5.16 -1.73
N ALA A 105 6.70 -4.12 -2.00
CA ALA A 105 6.28 -3.78 -3.36
C ALA A 105 7.47 -3.44 -4.27
N ASN A 106 8.50 -2.77 -3.75
CA ASN A 106 9.70 -2.49 -4.54
C ASN A 106 10.50 -3.76 -4.84
N LEU A 107 10.65 -4.67 -3.87
CA LEU A 107 11.33 -5.95 -4.08
C LEU A 107 10.62 -6.79 -5.14
N ILE A 108 9.28 -6.85 -5.10
CA ILE A 108 8.47 -7.53 -6.11
C ILE A 108 8.64 -6.89 -7.50
N ASN A 109 8.57 -5.57 -7.60
CA ASN A 109 8.74 -4.85 -8.86
C ASN A 109 10.13 -5.06 -9.49
N ASP A 110 11.14 -5.28 -8.66
CA ASP A 110 12.52 -5.52 -9.09
C ASP A 110 12.84 -7.05 -9.17
N GLU A 111 11.82 -7.93 -9.01
CA GLU A 111 11.90 -9.40 -9.06
C GLU A 111 12.91 -9.99 -8.05
N LYS A 112 13.12 -9.29 -6.92
CA LYS A 112 14.03 -9.68 -5.85
C LYS A 112 13.32 -10.57 -4.81
N TYR A 113 12.91 -11.75 -5.26
CA TYR A 113 12.12 -12.65 -4.43
C TYR A 113 12.90 -13.19 -3.24
N ASP A 114 14.21 -13.49 -3.41
CA ASP A 114 15.07 -13.96 -2.32
C ASP A 114 15.20 -12.89 -1.22
N ASP A 115 15.38 -11.62 -1.59
CA ASP A 115 15.43 -10.51 -0.64
C ASP A 115 14.08 -10.34 0.10
N LEU A 116 12.95 -10.61 -0.59
CA LEU A 116 11.63 -10.57 0.00
C LEU A 116 11.43 -11.72 1.00
N LEU A 117 11.87 -12.94 0.65
CA LEU A 117 11.79 -14.13 1.51
C LEU A 117 12.72 -14.03 2.74
N ALA A 118 13.81 -13.28 2.63
CA ALA A 118 14.74 -13.05 3.73
C ALA A 118 14.23 -12.04 4.78
N ARG A 119 13.11 -11.35 4.53
CA ARG A 119 12.53 -10.40 5.50
C ARG A 119 11.94 -11.14 6.69
N ASP A 120 12.16 -10.59 7.87
CA ASP A 120 11.59 -11.13 9.11
C ASP A 120 10.16 -10.58 9.30
N SER A 121 9.16 -11.46 9.24
CA SER A 121 7.75 -11.07 9.41
C SER A 121 7.43 -10.56 10.83
N ASP A 122 8.23 -10.88 11.83
CA ASP A 122 8.01 -10.37 13.20
C ASP A 122 8.40 -8.90 13.35
N THR A 123 9.39 -8.45 12.59
CA THR A 123 9.89 -7.06 12.64
C THR A 123 9.42 -6.24 11.43
N ASP A 124 9.43 -6.83 10.25
CA ASP A 124 9.20 -6.19 8.96
C ASP A 124 7.86 -6.59 8.32
N GLY A 125 6.98 -7.25 9.10
CA GLY A 125 5.71 -7.77 8.63
C GLY A 125 4.63 -6.72 8.44
N ILE A 126 3.71 -7.03 7.52
CA ILE A 126 2.51 -6.24 7.23
C ILE A 126 1.34 -6.81 8.02
N GLY A 127 1.28 -8.12 8.13
CA GLY A 127 0.29 -8.90 8.86
C GLY A 127 0.14 -10.31 8.30
N PRO A 128 -0.34 -11.28 9.11
CA PRO A 128 -0.24 -12.71 8.80
C PRO A 128 -0.78 -13.12 7.42
N LEU A 129 -1.89 -12.52 6.99
CA LEU A 129 -2.45 -12.80 5.67
C LEU A 129 -1.53 -12.32 4.55
N VAL A 130 -1.11 -11.05 4.64
CA VAL A 130 -0.32 -10.44 3.56
C VAL A 130 1.05 -11.07 3.48
N ASP A 131 1.70 -11.26 4.63
CA ASP A 131 3.03 -11.85 4.69
C ASP A 131 3.04 -13.29 4.19
N GLY A 132 2.05 -14.11 4.61
CA GLY A 132 1.91 -15.48 4.10
C GLY A 132 1.63 -15.55 2.61
N LEU A 133 0.80 -14.64 2.07
CA LEU A 133 0.57 -14.56 0.63
C LEU A 133 1.81 -14.10 -0.13
N LEU A 134 2.53 -13.09 0.38
CA LEU A 134 3.78 -12.61 -0.23
C LEU A 134 4.84 -13.71 -0.27
N THR A 135 4.99 -14.46 0.83
CA THR A 135 5.92 -15.60 0.90
C THR A 135 5.57 -16.65 -0.16
N ALA A 136 4.31 -17.06 -0.22
CA ALA A 136 3.88 -18.08 -1.19
C ALA A 136 4.09 -17.62 -2.64
N TRP A 137 3.70 -16.38 -2.97
CA TRP A 137 3.90 -15.84 -4.31
C TRP A 137 5.37 -15.56 -4.64
N ALA A 138 6.21 -15.21 -3.67
CA ALA A 138 7.65 -15.05 -3.86
C ALA A 138 8.31 -16.38 -4.25
N HIS A 139 7.95 -17.49 -3.60
CA HIS A 139 8.41 -18.81 -4.00
C HIS A 139 7.95 -19.19 -5.42
N ILE A 140 6.69 -18.90 -5.79
CA ILE A 140 6.23 -19.09 -7.18
C ILE A 140 7.05 -18.23 -8.15
N GLY A 141 7.32 -16.97 -7.79
CA GLY A 141 8.09 -16.03 -8.62
C GLY A 141 9.55 -16.44 -8.81
N SER A 142 10.17 -17.02 -7.79
CA SER A 142 11.55 -17.55 -7.85
C SER A 142 11.64 -18.90 -8.60
N GLY A 143 10.49 -19.54 -8.91
CA GLY A 143 10.43 -20.84 -9.54
C GLY A 143 10.30 -22.02 -8.58
N ASP A 144 10.27 -21.77 -7.26
CA ASP A 144 10.12 -22.78 -6.22
C ASP A 144 8.63 -23.14 -6.01
N VAL A 145 8.02 -23.68 -7.05
CA VAL A 145 6.57 -23.96 -7.11
C VAL A 145 6.09 -24.81 -5.93
N SER A 146 6.83 -25.85 -5.59
CA SER A 146 6.45 -26.76 -4.48
C SER A 146 6.37 -26.03 -3.15
N GLU A 147 7.37 -25.19 -2.87
CA GLU A 147 7.42 -24.39 -1.63
C GLU A 147 6.29 -23.35 -1.61
N GLY A 148 6.02 -22.71 -2.75
CA GLY A 148 4.92 -21.76 -2.88
C GLY A 148 3.55 -22.40 -2.60
N LEU A 149 3.27 -23.57 -3.17
CA LEU A 149 2.03 -24.31 -2.92
C LEU A 149 1.91 -24.75 -1.45
N THR A 150 3.02 -25.20 -0.85
CA THR A 150 3.09 -25.56 0.57
C THR A 150 2.85 -24.35 1.47
N ALA A 151 3.39 -23.20 1.13
CA ALA A 151 3.17 -21.95 1.87
C ALA A 151 1.69 -21.52 1.86
N PHE A 152 0.97 -21.70 0.73
CA PHE A 152 -0.48 -21.49 0.72
C PHE A 152 -1.22 -22.47 1.63
N ASP A 153 -0.83 -23.76 1.69
CA ASP A 153 -1.44 -24.74 2.59
C ASP A 153 -1.22 -24.36 4.05
N THR A 154 0.01 -23.98 4.41
CA THR A 154 0.34 -23.49 5.75
C THR A 154 -0.51 -22.29 6.15
N LEU A 155 -0.70 -21.35 5.23
CA LEU A 155 -1.56 -20.18 5.45
C LEU A 155 -3.03 -20.59 5.59
N ALA A 156 -3.49 -21.59 4.83
CA ALA A 156 -4.86 -22.10 4.89
C ALA A 156 -5.19 -22.77 6.24
N ASP A 157 -4.18 -23.32 6.91
CA ASP A 157 -4.32 -23.91 8.26
C ASP A 157 -4.36 -22.83 9.36
N SER A 158 -4.01 -21.58 9.05
CA SER A 158 -4.09 -20.46 9.97
C SER A 158 -5.55 -20.01 10.14
N GLY A 159 -5.98 -19.80 11.39
CA GLY A 159 -7.39 -19.51 11.71
C GLY A 159 -8.00 -18.34 10.94
N GLY A 160 -9.06 -18.62 10.18
CA GLY A 160 -9.83 -17.61 9.43
C GLY A 160 -9.22 -17.19 8.09
N LEU A 161 -8.03 -17.67 7.71
CA LEU A 161 -7.35 -17.27 6.48
C LEU A 161 -7.54 -18.25 5.31
N ARG A 162 -8.13 -19.43 5.59
CA ARG A 162 -8.28 -20.54 4.64
C ARG A 162 -8.84 -20.11 3.27
N GLY A 163 -9.94 -19.38 3.26
CA GLY A 163 -10.59 -18.99 2.01
C GLY A 163 -9.72 -18.09 1.13
N PHE A 164 -8.95 -17.19 1.74
CA PHE A 164 -7.99 -16.35 1.02
C PHE A 164 -6.81 -17.18 0.48
N ALA A 165 -6.23 -18.04 1.32
CA ALA A 165 -5.10 -18.85 0.94
C ALA A 165 -5.45 -19.81 -0.22
N LEU A 166 -6.58 -20.51 -0.14
CA LEU A 166 -7.03 -21.42 -1.19
C LEU A 166 -7.39 -20.69 -2.49
N TYR A 167 -7.98 -19.49 -2.40
CA TYR A 167 -8.19 -18.65 -3.58
C TYR A 167 -6.87 -18.36 -4.29
N HIS A 168 -5.86 -17.90 -3.57
CA HIS A 168 -4.55 -17.59 -4.15
C HIS A 168 -3.82 -18.86 -4.62
N LYS A 169 -3.96 -19.99 -3.94
CA LYS A 169 -3.44 -21.27 -4.41
C LYS A 169 -4.05 -21.69 -5.75
N ALA A 170 -5.38 -21.59 -5.87
CA ALA A 170 -6.06 -21.87 -7.14
C ALA A 170 -5.59 -20.92 -8.28
N MET A 171 -5.38 -19.64 -7.97
CA MET A 171 -4.84 -18.69 -8.94
C MET A 171 -3.40 -19.03 -9.34
N ALA A 172 -2.56 -19.49 -8.43
CA ALA A 172 -1.20 -19.93 -8.72
C ALA A 172 -1.18 -21.17 -9.62
N LEU A 173 -2.03 -22.16 -9.33
CA LEU A 173 -2.19 -23.35 -10.18
C LEU A 173 -2.66 -22.97 -11.58
N ALA A 174 -3.66 -22.11 -11.69
CA ALA A 174 -4.15 -21.63 -12.98
C ALA A 174 -3.08 -20.84 -13.76
N PHE A 175 -2.28 -20.02 -13.08
CA PHE A 175 -1.15 -19.30 -13.68
C PHE A 175 -0.10 -20.26 -14.28
N MET A 176 0.11 -21.41 -13.64
CA MET A 176 1.01 -22.46 -14.14
C MET A 176 0.36 -23.38 -15.20
N GLY A 177 -0.92 -23.19 -15.51
CA GLY A 177 -1.64 -23.98 -16.49
C GLY A 177 -2.31 -25.24 -15.93
N ASP A 178 -2.22 -25.48 -14.62
CA ASP A 178 -2.93 -26.61 -13.96
C ASP A 178 -4.36 -26.20 -13.60
N PHE A 179 -5.19 -26.09 -14.64
CA PHE A 179 -6.58 -25.66 -14.49
C PHE A 179 -7.46 -26.70 -13.81
N GLU A 180 -7.15 -27.99 -13.94
CA GLU A 180 -7.86 -29.06 -13.25
C GLU A 180 -7.72 -28.94 -11.71
N SER A 181 -6.49 -28.81 -11.23
CA SER A 181 -6.23 -28.64 -9.80
C SER A 181 -6.81 -27.33 -9.26
N ALA A 182 -6.73 -26.25 -10.05
CA ALA A 182 -7.33 -24.96 -9.71
C ALA A 182 -8.85 -25.07 -9.54
N GLU A 183 -9.55 -25.70 -10.50
CA GLU A 183 -11.01 -25.93 -10.41
C GLU A 183 -11.38 -26.86 -9.26
N ALA A 184 -10.57 -27.89 -8.98
CA ALA A 184 -10.82 -28.79 -7.85
C ALA A 184 -10.90 -28.02 -6.52
N ILE A 185 -10.04 -27.00 -6.33
CA ILE A 185 -10.08 -26.15 -5.12
C ILE A 185 -11.38 -25.32 -5.06
N PHE A 186 -11.82 -24.76 -6.19
CA PHE A 186 -13.06 -23.99 -6.24
C PHE A 186 -14.31 -24.84 -6.06
N ALA A 187 -14.28 -26.09 -6.53
CA ALA A 187 -15.41 -27.01 -6.50
C ALA A 187 -15.56 -27.74 -5.17
N ASP A 188 -14.52 -27.80 -4.34
CA ASP A 188 -14.53 -28.54 -3.08
C ASP A 188 -15.33 -27.81 -1.99
N PRO A 189 -16.48 -28.36 -1.54
CA PRO A 189 -17.23 -27.80 -0.42
C PRO A 189 -16.45 -27.77 0.89
N ALA A 190 -15.48 -28.69 1.08
CA ALA A 190 -14.64 -28.75 2.27
C ALA A 190 -13.56 -27.67 2.30
N SER A 191 -13.34 -26.97 1.19
CA SER A 191 -12.42 -25.81 1.13
C SER A 191 -12.90 -24.65 2.02
N GLY A 192 -14.07 -24.77 2.64
CA GLY A 192 -14.61 -23.78 3.59
C GLY A 192 -15.15 -22.52 2.91
N GLY A 193 -15.47 -22.65 1.61
CA GLY A 193 -15.86 -21.53 0.78
C GLY A 193 -14.64 -20.67 0.43
N VAL A 194 -13.97 -21.01 -0.65
CA VAL A 194 -13.14 -20.01 -1.36
C VAL A 194 -14.01 -18.78 -1.49
N MET A 195 -13.53 -17.63 -0.99
CA MET A 195 -14.36 -16.41 -1.01
C MET A 195 -14.81 -16.10 -2.44
N MET A 196 -16.05 -16.47 -2.75
CA MET A 196 -16.68 -16.20 -4.04
C MET A 196 -17.07 -14.72 -4.11
N THR A 197 -16.05 -13.88 -4.19
CA THR A 197 -16.23 -12.50 -4.62
C THR A 197 -16.52 -12.48 -6.11
N ARG A 198 -17.02 -11.37 -6.64
CA ARG A 198 -17.16 -11.19 -8.09
C ARG A 198 -15.86 -11.53 -8.86
N ARG A 199 -14.69 -11.20 -8.30
CA ARG A 199 -13.39 -11.57 -8.90
C ARG A 199 -13.17 -13.08 -8.88
N GLY A 200 -13.55 -13.73 -7.77
CA GLY A 200 -13.44 -15.18 -7.66
C GLY A 200 -14.34 -15.90 -8.67
N ALA A 201 -15.56 -15.45 -8.85
CA ALA A 201 -16.49 -15.99 -9.84
C ALA A 201 -15.93 -15.83 -11.28
N MET A 202 -15.40 -14.67 -11.62
CA MET A 202 -14.78 -14.42 -12.92
C MET A 202 -13.55 -15.31 -13.13
N ALA A 203 -12.66 -15.42 -12.15
CA ALA A 203 -11.47 -16.27 -12.24
C ALA A 203 -11.84 -17.76 -12.43
N ARG A 204 -12.83 -18.26 -11.68
CA ARG A 204 -13.32 -19.62 -11.86
C ARG A 204 -13.96 -19.83 -13.24
N ALA A 205 -14.70 -18.83 -13.75
CA ALA A 205 -15.28 -18.91 -15.10
C ALA A 205 -14.20 -19.01 -16.17
N GLU A 206 -13.09 -18.28 -16.04
CA GLU A 206 -11.93 -18.36 -16.92
C GLU A 206 -11.30 -19.77 -16.85
N ILE A 207 -11.08 -20.30 -15.65
CA ILE A 207 -10.54 -21.65 -15.44
C ILE A 207 -11.45 -22.69 -16.11
N LEU A 208 -12.77 -22.63 -15.88
CA LEU A 208 -13.74 -23.54 -16.53
C LEU A 208 -13.70 -23.41 -18.05
N SER A 209 -13.51 -22.22 -18.58
CA SER A 209 -13.37 -22.00 -20.03
C SER A 209 -12.10 -22.63 -20.59
N GLN A 210 -10.96 -22.53 -19.88
CA GLN A 210 -9.73 -23.23 -20.27
C GLN A 210 -9.91 -24.75 -20.32
N LEU A 211 -10.74 -25.30 -19.41
CA LEU A 211 -11.13 -26.71 -19.36
C LEU A 211 -12.22 -27.08 -20.40
N GLN A 212 -12.60 -26.18 -21.29
CA GLN A 212 -13.70 -26.36 -22.26
C GLN A 212 -15.07 -26.62 -21.61
N ARG A 213 -15.25 -26.27 -20.32
CA ARG A 213 -16.50 -26.43 -19.55
C ARG A 213 -17.36 -25.15 -19.63
N ASN A 214 -17.55 -24.62 -20.85
CA ASN A 214 -18.18 -23.32 -21.08
C ASN A 214 -19.62 -23.24 -20.56
N ALA A 215 -20.40 -24.32 -20.64
CA ALA A 215 -21.77 -24.35 -20.10
C ALA A 215 -21.79 -24.16 -18.57
N ALA A 216 -20.85 -24.77 -17.86
CA ALA A 216 -20.71 -24.62 -16.41
C ALA A 216 -20.25 -23.19 -16.04
N ALA A 217 -19.34 -22.61 -16.82
CA ALA A 217 -18.89 -21.23 -16.63
C ALA A 217 -20.07 -20.23 -16.77
N LEU A 218 -20.89 -20.39 -17.80
CA LEU A 218 -22.06 -19.54 -18.02
C LEU A 218 -23.10 -19.69 -16.92
N ALA A 219 -23.41 -20.93 -16.52
CA ALA A 219 -24.37 -21.19 -15.42
C ALA A 219 -23.93 -20.51 -14.13
N MET A 220 -22.65 -20.65 -13.77
CA MET A 220 -22.09 -20.06 -12.56
C MET A 220 -22.12 -18.51 -12.59
N LEU A 221 -21.85 -17.88 -13.74
CA LEU A 221 -21.89 -16.42 -13.88
C LEU A 221 -23.32 -15.86 -13.87
N HIS A 222 -24.32 -16.67 -14.23
CA HIS A 222 -25.74 -16.30 -14.12
C HIS A 222 -26.22 -16.33 -12.66
N ASP A 223 -25.64 -17.20 -11.83
CA ASP A 223 -26.05 -17.41 -10.43
C ASP A 223 -25.26 -16.48 -9.46
N ALA A 224 -24.22 -15.75 -9.91
CA ALA A 224 -23.36 -14.88 -9.12
C ALA A 224 -23.79 -13.42 -9.14
#